data_582fadfdda2858b4d2e2b30ef14bb8da
#
_entry.id   582fadfdda2858b4d2e2b30ef14bb8da
#
_cell.length_a   1.000
_cell.length_b   1.000
_cell.length_c   1.000
_cell.angle_alpha   90.00
_cell.angle_beta   90.00
_cell.angle_gamma   90.00
#
_symmetry.space_group_name_H-M   'P 1'
#
loop_
_entity.id
_entity.type
_entity.pdbx_description
1 polymer ?
#
loop_
_entity_poly.entity_id
_entity_poly.type
_entity_poly.pdbx_seq_one_letter_code
_entity_poly.pdbx_strand_id
1 'polypeptide(L)'
;MIVYTSADSVLQICGNEETFDLQNLYHCCEIARELTLKDEWRVGRVIARPYVGKKKGEFKRTSNRHDYALKPTGKTALNALKDAGFDVIGVGKINDIFCGEGITKSYHSESSVHGMQQTVEICKEEFHGLCFVNLVDFDALWGS
;
A
#
# COMPACT_ATOMS: atom_id res chain seq x y z
N MET A 1 11.95 -19.01 -4.05
CA MET A 1 11.86 -17.56 -3.80
C MET A 1 12.53 -16.81 -4.94
N ILE A 2 11.94 -15.73 -5.41
CA ILE A 2 12.48 -14.85 -6.47
C ILE A 2 12.46 -13.42 -5.94
N VAL A 3 13.60 -12.72 -6.05
CA VAL A 3 13.74 -11.33 -5.61
C VAL A 3 14.04 -10.47 -6.82
N TYR A 4 13.33 -9.35 -6.98
CA TYR A 4 13.52 -8.41 -8.06
C TYR A 4 13.13 -6.99 -7.67
N THR A 5 13.60 -6.00 -8.41
CA THR A 5 13.29 -4.59 -8.20
C THR A 5 12.47 -4.03 -9.35
N SER A 6 11.84 -2.90 -9.15
CA SER A 6 11.17 -2.11 -10.18
C SER A 6 11.57 -0.62 -10.07
N ALA A 7 11.36 0.12 -11.16
CA ALA A 7 11.83 1.50 -11.30
C ALA A 7 11.24 2.49 -10.28
N ASP A 8 10.13 2.11 -9.64
CA ASP A 8 9.38 2.91 -8.67
C ASP A 8 9.86 2.72 -7.21
N SER A 9 11.13 2.38 -7.02
CA SER A 9 11.75 2.16 -5.69
C SER A 9 11.08 1.05 -4.89
N VAL A 10 10.86 -0.10 -5.53
CA VAL A 10 10.22 -1.28 -4.93
C VAL A 10 11.14 -2.49 -4.98
N LEU A 11 11.30 -3.16 -3.83
CA LEU A 11 11.87 -4.50 -3.73
C LEU A 11 10.73 -5.51 -3.62
N GLN A 12 10.70 -6.49 -4.52
CA GLN A 12 9.64 -7.48 -4.58
C GLN A 12 10.18 -8.88 -4.29
N ILE A 13 9.51 -9.62 -3.43
CA ILE A 13 9.88 -10.98 -3.05
C ILE A 13 8.71 -11.92 -3.37
N CYS A 14 8.92 -12.82 -4.33
CA CYS A 14 7.95 -13.85 -4.68
C CYS A 14 8.26 -15.15 -3.96
N GLY A 15 7.24 -15.76 -3.36
CA GLY A 15 7.32 -17.07 -2.73
C GLY A 15 6.11 -17.93 -3.09
N ASN A 16 6.34 -19.23 -3.29
CA ASN A 16 5.25 -20.18 -3.48
C ASN A 16 4.67 -20.58 -2.11
N GLU A 17 3.39 -20.34 -1.90
CA GLU A 17 2.73 -20.61 -0.61
C GLU A 17 2.78 -22.09 -0.20
N GLU A 18 2.74 -23.00 -1.18
CA GLU A 18 2.71 -24.44 -0.91
C GLU A 18 4.09 -25.01 -0.55
N THR A 19 5.19 -24.43 -1.06
CA THR A 19 6.55 -25.00 -0.92
C THR A 19 7.48 -24.15 -0.07
N PHE A 20 7.25 -22.84 0.02
CA PHE A 20 8.07 -21.91 0.82
C PHE A 20 7.36 -21.47 2.09
N ASP A 21 6.05 -21.61 2.13
CA ASP A 21 5.15 -21.10 3.16
C ASP A 21 4.97 -19.57 3.13
N LEU A 22 3.75 -19.15 3.40
CA LEU A 22 3.36 -17.74 3.41
C LEU A 22 4.01 -16.96 4.55
N GLN A 23 4.12 -17.57 5.74
CA GLN A 23 4.74 -16.92 6.90
C GLN A 23 6.24 -16.73 6.69
N ASN A 24 6.91 -17.69 6.09
CA ASN A 24 8.32 -17.58 5.72
C ASN A 24 8.55 -16.45 4.70
N LEU A 25 7.63 -16.29 3.73
CA LEU A 25 7.69 -15.19 2.77
C LEU A 25 7.54 -13.84 3.48
N TYR A 26 6.58 -13.70 4.37
CA TYR A 26 6.38 -12.47 5.15
C TYR A 26 7.60 -12.17 6.02
N HIS A 27 8.14 -13.14 6.71
CA HIS A 27 9.35 -12.95 7.53
C HIS A 27 10.55 -12.49 6.69
N CYS A 28 10.75 -13.06 5.50
CA CYS A 28 11.77 -12.57 4.57
C CYS A 28 11.54 -11.10 4.17
N CYS A 29 10.29 -10.70 3.95
CA CYS A 29 9.96 -9.32 3.61
C CYS A 29 10.18 -8.35 4.79
N GLU A 30 9.93 -8.78 6.02
CA GLU A 30 10.21 -8.01 7.23
C GLU A 30 11.71 -7.76 7.39
N ILE A 31 12.54 -8.80 7.27
CA ILE A 31 14.00 -8.67 7.28
C ILE A 31 14.47 -7.74 6.15
N ALA A 32 13.95 -7.92 4.93
CA ALA A 32 14.28 -7.06 3.81
C ALA A 32 13.87 -5.61 4.06
N ARG A 33 12.70 -5.36 4.71
CA ARG A 33 12.26 -4.02 5.10
C ARG A 33 13.21 -3.37 6.10
N GLU A 34 13.66 -4.10 7.11
CA GLU A 34 14.64 -3.59 8.09
C GLU A 34 15.96 -3.22 7.44
N LEU A 35 16.48 -4.08 6.56
CA LEU A 35 17.72 -3.81 5.82
C LEU A 35 17.58 -2.58 4.91
N THR A 36 16.45 -2.43 4.24
CA THR A 36 16.19 -1.34 3.29
C THR A 36 15.68 -0.04 3.95
N LEU A 37 15.75 0.09 5.27
CA LEU A 37 15.62 1.37 5.99
C LEU A 37 16.93 2.18 5.98
N LYS A 38 18.07 1.54 5.72
CA LYS A 38 19.38 2.21 5.65
C LYS A 38 19.44 3.10 4.41
N ASP A 39 20.05 4.28 4.55
CA ASP A 39 20.03 5.35 3.53
C ASP A 39 20.51 4.88 2.15
N GLU A 40 21.60 4.15 2.09
CA GLU A 40 22.18 3.64 0.83
C GLU A 40 21.34 2.56 0.14
N TRP A 41 20.48 1.85 0.89
CA TRP A 41 19.63 0.76 0.37
C TRP A 41 18.14 1.06 0.51
N ARG A 42 17.81 2.30 0.81
CA ARG A 42 16.43 2.71 1.07
C ARG A 42 15.54 2.51 -0.16
N VAL A 43 14.50 1.70 -0.01
CA VAL A 43 13.44 1.55 -1.00
C VAL A 43 12.09 1.99 -0.43
N GLY A 44 11.21 2.50 -1.28
CA GLY A 44 9.89 2.98 -0.88
C GLY A 44 9.00 1.87 -0.33
N ARG A 45 9.06 0.68 -0.93
CA ARG A 45 8.24 -0.47 -0.51
C ARG A 45 9.02 -1.78 -0.66
N VAL A 46 8.78 -2.71 0.26
CA VAL A 46 9.05 -4.13 0.07
C VAL A 46 7.70 -4.82 -0.10
N ILE A 47 7.55 -5.65 -1.12
CA ILE A 47 6.28 -6.29 -1.44
C ILE A 47 6.44 -7.81 -1.40
N ALA A 48 5.65 -8.47 -0.55
CA ALA A 48 5.44 -9.90 -0.62
C ALA A 48 4.52 -10.24 -1.79
N ARG A 49 4.98 -11.10 -2.69
CA ARG A 49 4.24 -11.57 -3.87
C ARG A 49 4.04 -13.08 -3.82
N PRO A 50 3.09 -13.56 -3.02
CA PRO A 50 2.81 -14.98 -2.94
C PRO A 50 2.13 -15.50 -4.21
N TYR A 51 2.43 -16.75 -4.54
CA TYR A 51 1.83 -17.45 -5.66
C TYR A 51 1.67 -18.93 -5.34
N VAL A 52 0.84 -19.64 -6.11
CA VAL A 52 0.63 -21.08 -6.09
C VAL A 52 0.92 -21.68 -7.46
N GLY A 53 1.03 -23.01 -7.54
CA GLY A 53 1.29 -23.76 -8.77
C GLY A 53 2.60 -24.53 -8.72
N LYS A 54 2.68 -25.64 -9.49
CA LYS A 54 3.79 -26.60 -9.44
C LYS A 54 4.68 -26.60 -10.67
N LYS A 55 4.17 -26.14 -11.82
CA LYS A 55 4.92 -26.13 -13.09
C LYS A 55 4.58 -24.93 -13.96
N LYS A 56 5.37 -24.71 -14.99
CA LYS A 56 5.17 -23.64 -15.98
C LYS A 56 3.73 -23.68 -16.54
N GLY A 57 3.07 -22.53 -16.53
CA GLY A 57 1.67 -22.36 -17.00
C GLY A 57 0.63 -22.49 -15.87
N GLU A 58 0.98 -22.99 -14.69
CA GLU A 58 0.06 -23.12 -13.55
C GLU A 58 0.25 -22.01 -12.49
N PHE A 59 1.34 -21.26 -12.57
CA PHE A 59 1.62 -20.23 -11.57
C PHE A 59 0.59 -19.12 -11.59
N LYS A 60 -0.04 -18.89 -10.42
CA LYS A 60 -1.04 -17.82 -10.22
C LYS A 60 -0.72 -17.06 -8.95
N ARG A 61 -0.74 -15.73 -9.02
CA ARG A 61 -0.66 -14.88 -7.83
C ARG A 61 -1.89 -15.09 -6.96
N THR A 62 -1.69 -15.05 -5.65
CA THR A 62 -2.77 -15.13 -4.67
C THR A 62 -3.14 -13.73 -4.17
N SER A 63 -4.23 -13.64 -3.42
CA SER A 63 -4.68 -12.41 -2.76
C SER A 63 -3.87 -12.04 -1.52
N ASN A 64 -2.96 -12.91 -1.08
CA ASN A 64 -2.13 -12.73 0.12
C ASN A 64 -0.91 -11.81 -0.12
N ARG A 65 -1.00 -10.93 -1.11
CA ARG A 65 -0.02 -9.84 -1.30
C ARG A 65 0.01 -8.96 -0.05
N HIS A 66 1.23 -8.61 0.40
CA HIS A 66 1.42 -7.68 1.50
C HIS A 66 2.50 -6.66 1.16
N ASP A 67 2.22 -5.38 1.40
CA ASP A 67 3.12 -4.26 1.11
C ASP A 67 3.67 -3.69 2.42
N TYR A 68 5.00 -3.73 2.58
CA TYR A 68 5.74 -3.10 3.68
C TYR A 68 6.23 -1.74 3.22
N ALA A 69 5.39 -0.73 3.34
CA ALA A 69 5.70 0.63 2.91
C ALA A 69 6.67 1.34 3.88
N LEU A 70 7.42 2.30 3.35
CA LEU A 70 8.21 3.22 4.15
C LEU A 70 7.26 4.32 4.66
N LYS A 71 7.25 4.53 5.97
CA LYS A 71 6.55 5.69 6.55
C LYS A 71 7.15 7.00 6.02
N PRO A 72 6.36 8.06 5.91
CA PRO A 72 6.90 9.38 5.62
C PRO A 72 8.06 9.74 6.56
N THR A 73 9.15 10.25 6.01
CA THR A 73 10.38 10.55 6.77
C THR A 73 10.26 11.76 7.69
N GLY A 74 9.14 12.48 7.64
CA GLY A 74 8.87 13.65 8.47
C GLY A 74 7.38 13.97 8.54
N LYS A 75 7.04 15.01 9.28
CA LYS A 75 5.66 15.51 9.35
C LYS A 75 5.19 15.97 7.97
N THR A 76 4.06 15.42 7.54
CA THR A 76 3.37 15.81 6.31
C THR A 76 2.29 16.85 6.61
N ALA A 77 1.68 17.43 5.57
CA ALA A 77 0.49 18.28 5.73
C ALA A 77 -0.66 17.56 6.44
N LEU A 78 -0.78 16.23 6.23
CA LEU A 78 -1.81 15.42 6.91
C LEU A 78 -1.58 15.37 8.42
N ASN A 79 -0.32 15.21 8.86
CA ASN A 79 0.04 15.27 10.28
C ASN A 79 -0.27 16.65 10.87
N ALA A 80 0.07 17.73 10.15
CA ALA A 80 -0.17 19.10 10.62
C ALA A 80 -1.68 19.38 10.79
N LEU A 81 -2.51 18.94 9.86
CA LEU A 81 -3.96 19.06 9.96
C LEU A 81 -4.50 18.27 11.16
N LYS A 82 -4.11 17.01 11.30
CA LYS A 82 -4.51 16.16 12.42
C LYS A 82 -4.09 16.75 13.77
N ASP A 83 -2.84 17.22 13.89
CA ASP A 83 -2.30 17.83 15.10
C ASP A 83 -3.06 19.14 15.47
N ALA A 84 -3.58 19.85 14.46
CA ALA A 84 -4.42 21.03 14.63
C ALA A 84 -5.90 20.72 14.94
N GLY A 85 -6.25 19.44 15.07
CA GLY A 85 -7.62 18.99 15.40
C GLY A 85 -8.58 18.94 14.21
N PHE A 86 -8.06 19.00 12.97
CA PHE A 86 -8.86 18.83 11.77
C PHE A 86 -9.06 17.35 11.42
N ASP A 87 -10.16 17.06 10.73
CA ASP A 87 -10.38 15.78 10.11
C ASP A 87 -9.47 15.58 8.91
N VAL A 88 -8.88 14.37 8.80
CA VAL A 88 -8.12 13.96 7.64
C VAL A 88 -8.66 12.61 7.18
N ILE A 89 -9.49 12.65 6.16
CA ILE A 89 -10.22 11.51 5.64
C ILE A 89 -9.50 11.02 4.39
N GLY A 90 -9.01 9.77 4.41
CA GLY A 90 -8.38 9.13 3.26
C GLY A 90 -9.36 8.21 2.53
N VAL A 91 -9.48 8.33 1.20
CA VAL A 91 -10.28 7.43 0.34
C VAL A 91 -9.35 6.74 -0.66
N GLY A 92 -9.56 5.44 -0.88
CA GLY A 92 -8.71 4.62 -1.74
C GLY A 92 -7.45 4.15 -1.04
N LYS A 93 -6.28 4.34 -1.65
CA LYS A 93 -4.98 3.90 -1.14
C LYS A 93 -4.27 4.92 -0.23
N ILE A 94 -4.90 6.04 0.11
CA ILE A 94 -4.25 7.12 0.86
C ILE A 94 -3.70 6.63 2.19
N ASN A 95 -4.47 5.84 2.94
CA ASN A 95 -4.02 5.27 4.20
C ASN A 95 -2.77 4.40 4.04
N ASP A 96 -2.72 3.59 2.99
CA ASP A 96 -1.60 2.69 2.73
C ASP A 96 -0.35 3.46 2.28
N ILE A 97 -0.53 4.49 1.43
CA ILE A 97 0.56 5.36 0.95
C ILE A 97 1.24 6.09 2.12
N PHE A 98 0.46 6.57 3.08
CA PHE A 98 0.98 7.30 4.24
C PHE A 98 1.18 6.41 5.47
N CYS A 99 0.98 5.08 5.37
CA CYS A 99 1.07 4.14 6.49
C CYS A 99 0.22 4.55 7.70
N GLY A 100 -0.96 5.14 7.44
CA GLY A 100 -1.86 5.67 8.45
C GLY A 100 -1.43 6.98 9.11
N GLU A 101 -0.24 7.49 8.76
CA GLU A 101 0.30 8.71 9.37
C GLU A 101 -0.53 9.95 8.98
N GLY A 102 -1.01 10.66 9.98
CA GLY A 102 -1.82 11.87 9.78
C GLY A 102 -3.26 11.63 9.34
N ILE A 103 -3.73 10.38 9.25
CA ILE A 103 -5.11 10.04 8.87
C ILE A 103 -5.98 9.93 10.13
N THR A 104 -7.20 10.47 10.09
CA THR A 104 -8.20 10.34 11.16
C THR A 104 -9.26 9.29 10.83
N LYS A 105 -9.63 9.17 9.54
CA LYS A 105 -10.63 8.21 9.04
C LYS A 105 -10.21 7.69 7.67
N SER A 106 -10.40 6.42 7.38
CA SER A 106 -10.00 5.82 6.10
C SER A 106 -11.11 4.96 5.51
N TYR A 107 -11.26 5.06 4.18
CA TYR A 107 -12.20 4.28 3.37
C TYR A 107 -11.44 3.58 2.25
N HIS A 108 -11.41 2.26 2.29
CA HIS A 108 -10.85 1.46 1.20
C HIS A 108 -11.80 1.45 0.01
N SER A 109 -11.25 1.60 -1.21
CA SER A 109 -12.02 1.60 -2.46
C SER A 109 -11.58 0.45 -3.36
N GLU A 110 -12.54 -0.27 -3.91
CA GLU A 110 -12.29 -1.39 -4.84
C GLU A 110 -12.12 -0.90 -6.29
N SER A 111 -12.63 0.30 -6.60
CA SER A 111 -12.57 0.94 -7.92
C SER A 111 -12.66 2.46 -7.79
N SER A 112 -12.34 3.19 -8.87
CA SER A 112 -12.50 4.65 -8.91
C SER A 112 -13.97 5.07 -8.76
N VAL A 113 -14.90 4.31 -9.35
CA VAL A 113 -16.35 4.55 -9.19
C VAL A 113 -16.76 4.41 -7.73
N HIS A 114 -16.33 3.33 -7.05
CA HIS A 114 -16.60 3.13 -5.62
C HIS A 114 -15.99 4.25 -4.78
N GLY A 115 -14.74 4.66 -5.06
CA GLY A 115 -14.09 5.77 -4.37
C GLY A 115 -14.83 7.10 -4.54
N MET A 116 -15.36 7.38 -5.73
CA MET A 116 -16.17 8.57 -5.96
C MET A 116 -17.52 8.52 -5.23
N GLN A 117 -18.19 7.36 -5.19
CA GLN A 117 -19.41 7.17 -4.41
C GLN A 117 -19.17 7.45 -2.92
N GLN A 118 -18.11 6.87 -2.34
CA GLN A 118 -17.70 7.13 -0.96
C GLN A 118 -17.44 8.63 -0.73
N THR A 119 -16.74 9.28 -1.66
CA THR A 119 -16.44 10.72 -1.58
C THR A 119 -17.71 11.56 -1.55
N VAL A 120 -18.68 11.25 -2.43
CA VAL A 120 -19.98 11.95 -2.45
C VAL A 120 -20.75 11.75 -1.14
N GLU A 121 -20.72 10.55 -0.54
CA GLU A 121 -21.34 10.33 0.77
C GLU A 121 -20.62 11.10 1.89
N ILE A 122 -19.29 11.12 1.90
CA ILE A 122 -18.49 11.90 2.86
C ILE A 122 -18.83 13.40 2.76
N CYS A 123 -19.06 13.93 1.54
CA CYS A 123 -19.42 15.33 1.34
C CYS A 123 -20.82 15.71 1.89
N LYS A 124 -21.64 14.73 2.22
CA LYS A 124 -22.94 14.96 2.89
C LYS A 124 -22.82 14.97 4.42
N GLU A 125 -21.71 14.46 4.96
CA GLU A 125 -21.42 14.49 6.39
C GLU A 125 -20.80 15.85 6.76
N GLU A 126 -21.07 16.35 7.97
CA GLU A 126 -20.35 17.50 8.50
C GLU A 126 -18.96 17.04 8.95
N PHE A 127 -17.91 17.53 8.31
CA PHE A 127 -16.52 17.38 8.74
C PHE A 127 -15.75 18.68 8.54
N HIS A 128 -14.71 18.91 9.33
CA HIS A 128 -13.89 20.10 9.23
C HIS A 128 -12.43 19.70 9.00
N GLY A 129 -11.98 19.77 7.75
CA GLY A 129 -10.63 19.34 7.39
C GLY A 129 -10.46 18.98 5.91
N LEU A 130 -9.76 17.89 5.66
CA LEU A 130 -9.36 17.42 4.33
C LEU A 130 -9.95 16.05 4.04
N CYS A 131 -10.63 15.91 2.89
CA CYS A 131 -10.91 14.62 2.27
C CYS A 131 -9.93 14.40 1.11
N PHE A 132 -8.99 13.46 1.27
CA PHE A 132 -7.97 13.15 0.29
C PHE A 132 -8.34 11.85 -0.45
N VAL A 133 -8.57 11.94 -1.75
CA VAL A 133 -9.10 10.85 -2.57
C VAL A 133 -8.07 10.36 -3.56
N ASN A 134 -7.81 9.05 -3.60
CA ASN A 134 -7.06 8.36 -4.64
C ASN A 134 -7.99 7.52 -5.50
N LEU A 135 -8.10 7.85 -6.79
CA LEU A 135 -8.88 7.10 -7.77
C LEU A 135 -8.00 5.97 -8.33
N VAL A 136 -8.19 4.77 -7.81
CA VAL A 136 -7.26 3.62 -7.94
C VAL A 136 -7.13 3.04 -9.36
N ASP A 137 -8.12 3.25 -10.24
CA ASP A 137 -8.14 2.63 -11.58
C ASP A 137 -7.25 3.35 -12.59
N PHE A 138 -6.96 4.64 -12.40
CA PHE A 138 -6.18 5.42 -13.36
C PHE A 138 -4.78 4.85 -13.57
N ASP A 139 -4.12 4.43 -12.50
CA ASP A 139 -2.84 3.74 -12.58
C ASP A 139 -3.01 2.25 -12.92
N ALA A 140 -3.94 1.57 -12.25
CA ALA A 140 -4.07 0.12 -12.33
C ALA A 140 -4.58 -0.38 -13.69
N LEU A 141 -5.43 0.37 -14.39
CA LEU A 141 -6.07 -0.03 -15.65
C LEU A 141 -5.54 0.74 -16.86
N TRP A 142 -5.12 2.00 -16.69
CA TRP A 142 -4.73 2.88 -17.80
C TRP A 142 -3.33 3.46 -17.66
N GLY A 143 -2.64 3.23 -16.54
CA GLY A 143 -1.22 3.55 -16.38
C GLY A 143 -0.36 2.61 -17.24
N SER A 144 0.41 3.14 -18.16
CA SER A 144 1.31 2.38 -19.05
C SER A 144 2.75 2.42 -18.56
#